data_6a923f5db71012a5faee040624405a1d
#
_entry.id   6a923f5db71012a5faee040624405a1d
#
_cell.length_a   1.000
_cell.length_b   1.000
_cell.length_c   1.000
_cell.angle_alpha   90.00
_cell.angle_beta   90.00
_cell.angle_gamma   90.00
#
_symmetry.space_group_name_H-M   'P 1'
#
loop_
_entity.id
_entity.type
_entity.pdbx_description
1 polymer ?
#
loop_
_entity_poly.entity_id
_entity_poly.type
_entity_poly.pdbx_seq_one_letter_code
_entity_poly.pdbx_strand_id
1 'polypeptide(L)'
;MRRWPVVLRLMLLAGGSGAAPAQVTIDNFERGLDPEWKVKSFRGATVYRVVAEAGGHVLQAESRGTASGLVRKIDLDPRDYPMLSWRWKVAGTIAQGDERTRAGDDYAARIYVIFPHWFFPKTRTLNYIWANHLPQGTFLPNAYTANAMMIAVESGPTLAGQWLTERRDMVADYRQAFGEDPPRLGAIAVMTDTDNTGAMATAWYDDLLLTR
;
A
#
# COMPACT_ATOMS: atom_id res chain seq x y z
N MET A 1 -35.92 23.39 63.53
CA MET A 1 -35.93 23.13 62.07
C MET A 1 -34.53 23.49 61.51
N ARG A 2 -33.68 22.50 61.31
CA ARG A 2 -32.32 22.72 60.81
C ARG A 2 -32.32 22.43 59.27
N ARG A 3 -32.03 23.43 58.47
CA ARG A 3 -31.84 23.32 57.02
C ARG A 3 -30.41 22.95 56.72
N TRP A 4 -30.19 21.83 56.04
CA TRP A 4 -28.89 21.43 55.51
C TRP A 4 -28.70 22.05 54.10
N PRO A 5 -27.48 22.53 53.75
CA PRO A 5 -27.20 22.99 52.41
C PRO A 5 -26.88 21.80 51.51
N VAL A 6 -27.55 21.73 50.35
CA VAL A 6 -27.23 20.80 49.26
C VAL A 6 -25.97 21.32 48.59
N VAL A 7 -24.88 20.61 48.72
CA VAL A 7 -23.65 20.88 47.96
C VAL A 7 -23.74 20.16 46.61
N LEU A 8 -24.02 20.96 45.57
CA LEU A 8 -23.99 20.48 44.20
C LEU A 8 -22.52 20.28 43.76
N ARG A 9 -22.03 19.03 43.73
CA ARG A 9 -20.73 18.71 43.13
C ARG A 9 -20.85 18.71 41.62
N LEU A 10 -20.31 19.74 41.00
CA LEU A 10 -20.09 19.80 39.56
C LEU A 10 -18.97 18.81 39.19
N MET A 11 -19.29 17.65 38.60
CA MET A 11 -18.29 16.77 38.00
C MET A 11 -17.86 17.39 36.67
N LEU A 12 -16.67 17.97 36.64
CA LEU A 12 -15.97 18.30 35.40
C LEU A 12 -15.55 16.97 34.76
N LEU A 13 -16.25 16.58 33.70
CA LEU A 13 -15.77 15.56 32.77
C LEU A 13 -14.57 16.17 32.02
N ALA A 14 -13.35 15.82 32.41
CA ALA A 14 -12.17 16.09 31.64
C ALA A 14 -12.23 15.21 30.39
N GLY A 15 -12.68 15.80 29.27
CA GLY A 15 -12.56 15.21 27.95
C GLY A 15 -11.08 15.10 27.58
N GLY A 16 -10.49 13.94 27.77
CA GLY A 16 -9.15 13.63 27.30
C GLY A 16 -9.16 13.61 25.77
N SER A 17 -8.68 14.69 25.14
CA SER A 17 -8.27 14.66 23.74
C SER A 17 -7.02 13.78 23.65
N GLY A 18 -7.19 12.47 23.50
CA GLY A 18 -6.08 11.56 23.20
C GLY A 18 -5.47 11.98 21.88
N ALA A 19 -4.18 12.36 21.89
CA ALA A 19 -3.46 12.57 20.63
C ALA A 19 -3.50 11.29 19.80
N ALA A 20 -3.72 11.40 18.47
CA ALA A 20 -3.68 10.26 17.57
C ALA A 20 -2.30 9.56 17.69
N PRO A 21 -2.21 8.23 17.58
CA PRO A 21 -0.96 7.50 17.72
C PRO A 21 0.09 8.02 16.72
N ALA A 22 1.37 7.97 17.10
CA ALA A 22 2.45 8.45 16.24
C ALA A 22 2.61 7.59 14.98
N GLN A 23 2.07 6.36 14.99
CA GLN A 23 2.11 5.41 13.89
C GLN A 23 0.86 4.53 13.85
N VAL A 24 0.54 4.04 12.66
CA VAL A 24 -0.50 3.03 12.41
C VAL A 24 0.14 1.87 11.65
N THR A 25 0.22 0.72 12.29
CA THR A 25 0.67 -0.51 11.62
C THR A 25 -0.47 -1.03 10.75
N ILE A 26 -0.23 -1.10 9.45
CA ILE A 26 -1.16 -1.73 8.50
C ILE A 26 -1.06 -3.24 8.68
N ASP A 27 0.13 -3.83 8.50
CA ASP A 27 0.41 -5.22 8.85
C ASP A 27 1.93 -5.48 8.90
N ASN A 28 2.33 -6.43 9.73
CA ASN A 28 3.66 -7.03 9.77
C ASN A 28 3.61 -8.57 9.69
N PHE A 29 2.45 -9.11 9.39
CA PHE A 29 2.17 -10.53 9.12
C PHE A 29 2.58 -11.52 10.23
N GLU A 30 3.06 -11.06 11.38
CA GLU A 30 3.51 -11.92 12.49
C GLU A 30 2.40 -12.80 13.09
N ARG A 31 1.15 -12.38 12.93
CA ARG A 31 -0.03 -13.10 13.44
C ARG A 31 -0.77 -13.89 12.35
N GLY A 32 -0.13 -14.09 11.20
CA GLY A 32 -0.77 -14.63 10.00
C GLY A 32 -1.48 -13.54 9.19
N LEU A 33 -2.19 -13.93 8.15
CA LEU A 33 -2.93 -12.99 7.30
C LEU A 33 -4.19 -12.52 8.03
N ASP A 34 -4.23 -11.21 8.33
CA ASP A 34 -5.40 -10.59 8.96
C ASP A 34 -6.64 -10.75 8.05
N PRO A 35 -7.79 -11.19 8.58
CA PRO A 35 -9.02 -11.37 7.81
C PRO A 35 -9.59 -10.09 7.20
N GLU A 36 -9.10 -8.90 7.57
CA GLU A 36 -9.44 -7.64 6.90
C GLU A 36 -8.82 -7.52 5.50
N TRP A 37 -7.76 -8.26 5.21
CA TRP A 37 -7.24 -8.37 3.87
C TRP A 37 -8.20 -9.16 2.96
N LYS A 38 -8.52 -8.61 1.80
CA LYS A 38 -9.42 -9.21 0.82
C LYS A 38 -8.76 -9.29 -0.54
N VAL A 39 -8.82 -10.45 -1.16
CA VAL A 39 -8.36 -10.63 -2.55
C VAL A 39 -9.36 -9.95 -3.49
N LYS A 40 -8.84 -9.09 -4.37
CA LYS A 40 -9.58 -8.52 -5.50
C LYS A 40 -8.97 -9.07 -6.79
N SER A 41 -9.66 -9.97 -7.45
CA SER A 41 -9.24 -10.56 -8.73
C SER A 41 -9.57 -9.64 -9.91
N PHE A 42 -8.65 -9.55 -10.87
CA PHE A 42 -8.83 -8.94 -12.18
C PHE A 42 -8.73 -10.02 -13.26
N ARG A 43 -7.77 -10.93 -13.14
CA ARG A 43 -7.60 -12.11 -14.00
C ARG A 43 -6.96 -13.26 -13.22
N GLY A 44 -7.73 -14.28 -12.93
CA GLY A 44 -7.28 -15.38 -12.07
C GLY A 44 -6.97 -14.91 -10.65
N ALA A 45 -6.10 -15.62 -9.96
CA ALA A 45 -5.72 -15.31 -8.58
C ALA A 45 -4.22 -15.53 -8.35
N THR A 46 -3.53 -14.50 -7.92
CA THR A 46 -2.21 -14.57 -7.29
C THR A 46 -2.37 -15.27 -5.95
N VAL A 47 -1.46 -16.16 -5.62
CA VAL A 47 -1.47 -16.88 -4.35
C VAL A 47 -0.78 -16.04 -3.29
N TYR A 48 -1.52 -15.69 -2.24
CA TYR A 48 -1.00 -14.95 -1.08
C TYR A 48 -0.96 -15.87 0.13
N ARG A 49 0.18 -15.98 0.80
CA ARG A 49 0.36 -16.75 2.04
C ARG A 49 1.35 -16.09 2.96
N VAL A 50 1.10 -16.21 4.24
CA VAL A 50 2.10 -15.87 5.25
C VAL A 50 3.05 -17.05 5.40
N VAL A 51 4.34 -16.79 5.29
CA VAL A 51 5.41 -17.79 5.38
C VAL A 51 6.43 -17.36 6.42
N ALA A 52 7.06 -18.36 7.06
CA ALA A 52 8.18 -18.10 7.96
C ALA A 52 9.43 -17.74 7.13
N GLU A 53 10.13 -16.70 7.54
CA GLU A 53 11.43 -16.32 7.01
C GLU A 53 12.36 -15.91 8.18
N ALA A 54 13.66 -15.76 7.93
CA ALA A 54 14.59 -15.38 8.97
C ALA A 54 14.20 -14.05 9.63
N GLY A 55 13.81 -14.12 10.91
CA GLY A 55 13.39 -12.96 11.70
C GLY A 55 11.89 -12.83 11.95
N GLY A 56 11.02 -13.72 11.39
CA GLY A 56 9.58 -13.68 11.64
C GLY A 56 8.72 -14.27 10.54
N HIS A 57 7.56 -13.69 10.32
CA HIS A 57 6.62 -14.07 9.27
C HIS A 57 6.44 -12.94 8.27
N VAL A 58 6.33 -13.27 7.00
CA VAL A 58 6.16 -12.30 5.92
C VAL A 58 5.07 -12.74 4.96
N LEU A 59 4.46 -11.82 4.23
CA LEU A 59 3.53 -12.14 3.17
C LEU A 59 4.29 -12.50 1.90
N GLN A 60 4.09 -13.71 1.40
CA GLN A 60 4.56 -14.14 0.07
C GLN A 60 3.41 -14.04 -0.94
N ALA A 61 3.71 -13.52 -2.13
CA ALA A 61 2.81 -13.46 -3.28
C ALA A 61 3.44 -14.18 -4.47
N GLU A 62 2.71 -15.14 -5.06
CA GLU A 62 3.11 -15.88 -6.26
C GLU A 62 2.08 -15.69 -7.36
N SER A 63 2.50 -15.12 -8.50
CA SER A 63 1.70 -14.95 -9.70
C SER A 63 2.19 -15.85 -10.84
N ARG A 64 1.26 -16.45 -11.57
CA ARG A 64 1.50 -17.29 -12.76
C ARG A 64 0.48 -16.98 -13.82
N GLY A 65 0.72 -15.96 -14.65
CA GLY A 65 -0.23 -15.46 -15.64
C GLY A 65 -1.51 -14.92 -15.01
N THR A 66 -1.42 -14.35 -13.81
CA THR A 66 -2.57 -13.88 -13.03
C THR A 66 -2.43 -12.43 -12.59
N ALA A 67 -3.57 -11.79 -12.32
CA ALA A 67 -3.64 -10.46 -11.73
C ALA A 67 -4.68 -10.44 -10.62
N SER A 68 -4.25 -10.30 -9.39
CA SER A 68 -5.11 -9.99 -8.26
C SER A 68 -4.34 -9.19 -7.20
N GLY A 69 -5.01 -8.24 -6.57
CA GLY A 69 -4.48 -7.49 -5.44
C GLY A 69 -5.01 -8.01 -4.12
N LEU A 70 -4.20 -7.96 -3.08
CA LEU A 70 -4.60 -8.16 -1.70
C LEU A 70 -4.82 -6.78 -1.09
N VAL A 71 -6.07 -6.45 -0.73
CA VAL A 71 -6.53 -5.10 -0.39
C VAL A 71 -6.98 -5.05 1.06
N ARG A 72 -6.49 -4.07 1.82
CA ARG A 72 -6.95 -3.71 3.16
C ARG A 72 -7.60 -2.33 3.13
N LYS A 73 -8.87 -2.25 3.54
CA LYS A 73 -9.57 -0.97 3.68
C LYS A 73 -9.07 -0.23 4.91
N ILE A 74 -8.91 1.05 4.78
CA ILE A 74 -8.57 1.99 5.84
C ILE A 74 -9.34 3.28 5.61
N ASP A 75 -9.47 4.11 6.62
CA ASP A 75 -10.10 5.44 6.51
C ASP A 75 -9.31 6.43 7.36
N LEU A 76 -8.29 7.03 6.75
CA LEU A 76 -7.36 7.94 7.42
C LEU A 76 -7.18 9.22 6.60
N ASP A 77 -6.87 10.32 7.28
CA ASP A 77 -6.38 11.52 6.60
C ASP A 77 -4.86 11.34 6.35
N PRO A 78 -4.40 11.33 5.11
CA PRO A 78 -2.98 11.16 4.81
C PRO A 78 -2.12 12.31 5.34
N ARG A 79 -2.71 13.48 5.67
CA ARG A 79 -1.97 14.60 6.29
C ARG A 79 -1.60 14.32 7.75
N ASP A 80 -2.36 13.47 8.44
CA ASP A 80 -2.02 13.03 9.80
C ASP A 80 -0.92 11.96 9.80
N TYR A 81 -0.82 11.17 8.71
CA TYR A 81 0.15 10.10 8.51
C TYR A 81 0.73 10.15 7.10
N PRO A 82 1.55 11.16 6.76
CA PRO A 82 2.01 11.33 5.39
C PRO A 82 3.00 10.28 4.92
N MET A 83 3.69 9.62 5.86
CA MET A 83 4.74 8.68 5.51
C MET A 83 4.21 7.25 5.50
N LEU A 84 4.36 6.56 4.37
CA LEU A 84 4.21 5.12 4.25
C LEU A 84 5.59 4.48 4.17
N SER A 85 5.84 3.49 5.02
CA SER A 85 7.01 2.62 4.93
C SER A 85 6.60 1.16 4.80
N TRP A 86 7.46 0.37 4.13
CA TRP A 86 7.29 -1.07 3.99
C TRP A 86 8.62 -1.73 3.70
N ARG A 87 8.68 -3.03 3.85
CA ARG A 87 9.77 -3.85 3.34
C ARG A 87 9.23 -4.75 2.23
N TRP A 88 10.07 -4.98 1.25
CA TRP A 88 9.78 -5.92 0.18
C TRP A 88 11.02 -6.60 -0.37
N LYS A 89 10.79 -7.71 -1.03
CA LYS A 89 11.79 -8.48 -1.76
C LYS A 89 11.12 -9.07 -2.98
N VAL A 90 11.81 -9.12 -4.12
CA VAL A 90 11.36 -9.83 -5.32
C VAL A 90 12.34 -10.93 -5.65
N ALA A 91 11.87 -12.06 -6.19
CA ALA A 91 12.75 -13.11 -6.70
C ALA A 91 13.50 -12.68 -7.97
N GLY A 92 12.90 -11.76 -8.72
CA GLY A 92 13.43 -11.17 -9.94
C GLY A 92 12.42 -10.21 -10.54
N THR A 93 12.83 -9.42 -11.53
CA THR A 93 11.94 -8.60 -12.34
C THR A 93 11.38 -9.40 -13.53
N ILE A 94 10.37 -8.87 -14.21
CA ILE A 94 9.71 -9.53 -15.35
C ILE A 94 10.37 -9.00 -16.63
N ALA A 95 11.17 -9.84 -17.28
CA ALA A 95 12.00 -9.42 -18.42
C ALA A 95 11.18 -8.84 -19.60
N GLN A 96 9.93 -9.29 -19.79
CA GLN A 96 9.00 -8.81 -20.81
C GLN A 96 8.12 -7.66 -20.32
N GLY A 97 8.21 -7.28 -19.04
CA GLY A 97 7.46 -6.16 -18.48
C GLY A 97 7.95 -4.84 -19.07
N ASP A 98 7.02 -3.96 -19.40
CA ASP A 98 7.29 -2.58 -19.85
C ASP A 98 6.20 -1.66 -19.33
N GLU A 99 6.58 -0.83 -18.40
CA GLU A 99 5.70 0.10 -17.68
C GLU A 99 4.97 1.09 -18.61
N ARG A 100 5.48 1.27 -19.82
CA ARG A 100 4.93 2.21 -20.82
C ARG A 100 3.82 1.62 -21.66
N THR A 101 3.63 0.31 -21.62
CA THR A 101 2.70 -0.40 -22.49
C THR A 101 1.69 -1.24 -21.71
N ARG A 102 0.48 -1.38 -22.25
CA ARG A 102 -0.53 -2.28 -21.66
C ARG A 102 -0.11 -3.75 -21.71
N ALA A 103 0.62 -4.13 -22.75
CA ALA A 103 1.07 -5.51 -22.92
C ALA A 103 2.16 -5.90 -21.92
N GLY A 104 2.88 -4.91 -21.37
CA GLY A 104 3.93 -5.12 -20.36
C GLY A 104 3.58 -4.60 -18.96
N ASP A 105 2.30 -4.28 -18.67
CA ASP A 105 1.87 -3.73 -17.35
C ASP A 105 1.84 -4.80 -16.26
N ASP A 106 2.94 -5.52 -16.10
CA ASP A 106 3.17 -6.55 -15.12
C ASP A 106 4.32 -6.16 -14.18
N TYR A 107 4.17 -6.47 -12.90
CA TYR A 107 5.18 -6.11 -11.90
C TYR A 107 5.35 -7.23 -10.87
N ALA A 108 6.61 -7.50 -10.54
CA ALA A 108 6.93 -8.45 -9.47
C ALA A 108 6.42 -7.97 -8.12
N ALA A 109 6.49 -6.67 -7.83
CA ALA A 109 5.94 -6.10 -6.60
C ALA A 109 5.37 -4.69 -6.80
N ARG A 110 4.19 -4.45 -6.22
CA ARG A 110 3.52 -3.14 -6.15
C ARG A 110 2.85 -2.91 -4.80
N ILE A 111 2.93 -1.67 -4.32
CA ILE A 111 2.09 -1.18 -3.22
C ILE A 111 1.14 -0.12 -3.79
N TYR A 112 -0.16 -0.28 -3.58
CA TYR A 112 -1.17 0.69 -3.94
C TYR A 112 -1.56 1.52 -2.72
N VAL A 113 -1.62 2.84 -2.91
CA VAL A 113 -2.26 3.80 -2.01
C VAL A 113 -3.49 4.31 -2.73
N ILE A 114 -4.69 4.00 -2.22
CA ILE A 114 -5.96 4.18 -2.92
C ILE A 114 -6.75 5.31 -2.30
N PHE A 115 -7.03 6.32 -3.10
CA PHE A 115 -7.83 7.51 -2.75
C PHE A 115 -9.19 7.40 -3.45
N PRO A 116 -10.23 6.90 -2.77
CA PRO A 116 -11.52 6.63 -3.39
C PRO A 116 -12.26 7.93 -3.72
N HIS A 117 -13.03 7.87 -4.79
CA HIS A 117 -13.99 8.91 -5.15
C HIS A 117 -15.39 8.29 -5.24
N TRP A 118 -16.45 9.05 -4.89
CA TRP A 118 -17.83 8.57 -4.98
C TRP A 118 -18.20 8.09 -6.40
N PHE A 119 -17.67 8.76 -7.44
CA PHE A 119 -17.69 8.28 -8.81
C PHE A 119 -16.44 7.48 -9.08
N PHE A 120 -16.55 6.16 -9.03
CA PHE A 120 -15.43 5.20 -9.05
C PHE A 120 -14.37 5.48 -10.14
N PRO A 121 -14.72 5.86 -11.41
CA PRO A 121 -13.70 6.18 -12.42
C PRO A 121 -12.77 7.35 -12.08
N LYS A 122 -13.12 8.18 -11.08
CA LYS A 122 -12.27 9.26 -10.57
C LYS A 122 -11.43 8.86 -9.34
N THR A 123 -11.54 7.61 -8.88
CA THR A 123 -10.63 7.08 -7.87
C THR A 123 -9.19 7.19 -8.36
N ARG A 124 -8.32 7.75 -7.54
CA ARG A 124 -6.88 7.89 -7.84
C ARG A 124 -6.06 6.94 -7.01
N THR A 125 -4.93 6.51 -7.57
CA THR A 125 -3.98 5.63 -6.88
C THR A 125 -2.55 6.08 -7.12
N LEU A 126 -1.74 6.05 -6.06
CA LEU A 126 -0.29 5.98 -6.18
C LEU A 126 0.10 4.50 -6.17
N ASN A 127 0.91 4.10 -7.11
CA ASN A 127 1.40 2.73 -7.22
C ASN A 127 2.92 2.74 -7.10
N TYR A 128 3.43 2.42 -5.93
CA TYR A 128 4.85 2.22 -5.72
C TYR A 128 5.25 0.88 -6.30
N ILE A 129 6.12 0.89 -7.30
CA ILE A 129 6.49 -0.30 -8.07
C ILE A 129 7.97 -0.63 -7.92
N TRP A 130 8.25 -1.92 -7.90
CA TRP A 130 9.56 -2.43 -8.31
C TRP A 130 9.51 -2.53 -9.84
N ALA A 131 10.08 -1.54 -10.50
CA ALA A 131 10.03 -1.43 -11.95
C ALA A 131 10.90 -2.48 -12.64
N ASN A 132 10.49 -2.90 -13.84
CA ASN A 132 11.29 -3.80 -14.67
C ASN A 132 12.42 -3.02 -15.38
N HIS A 133 12.08 -1.86 -15.97
CA HIS A 133 12.98 -1.04 -16.78
C HIS A 133 12.87 0.46 -16.51
N LEU A 134 11.78 0.93 -15.90
CA LEU A 134 11.59 2.36 -15.63
C LEU A 134 12.63 2.84 -14.60
N PRO A 135 13.41 3.90 -14.88
CA PRO A 135 14.41 4.38 -13.93
C PRO A 135 13.82 4.74 -12.57
N GLN A 136 14.54 4.39 -11.49
CA GLN A 136 14.17 4.75 -10.13
C GLN A 136 13.88 6.26 -10.00
N GLY A 137 12.85 6.62 -9.23
CA GLY A 137 12.39 8.00 -9.05
C GLY A 137 11.44 8.50 -10.14
N THR A 138 11.19 7.73 -11.20
CA THR A 138 10.31 8.14 -12.29
C THR A 138 8.84 8.01 -11.90
N PHE A 139 8.05 9.05 -12.26
CA PHE A 139 6.60 9.06 -12.21
C PHE A 139 6.06 8.84 -13.62
N LEU A 140 5.20 7.87 -13.81
CA LEU A 140 4.62 7.52 -15.11
C LEU A 140 3.12 7.23 -14.92
N PRO A 141 2.21 7.90 -15.62
CA PRO A 141 0.81 7.49 -15.67
C PRO A 141 0.68 6.06 -16.17
N ASN A 142 -0.17 5.25 -15.52
CA ASN A 142 -0.41 3.87 -15.94
C ASN A 142 -0.98 3.82 -17.38
N ALA A 143 -0.58 2.81 -18.15
CA ALA A 143 -0.97 2.66 -19.56
C ALA A 143 -2.48 2.48 -19.77
N TYR A 144 -3.26 2.13 -18.74
CA TYR A 144 -4.71 2.00 -18.80
C TYR A 144 -5.44 3.27 -18.36
N THR A 145 -4.87 4.04 -17.40
CA THR A 145 -5.54 5.22 -16.83
C THR A 145 -4.57 6.19 -16.19
N ALA A 146 -4.73 7.47 -16.50
CA ALA A 146 -3.97 8.54 -15.84
C ALA A 146 -4.35 8.74 -14.34
N ASN A 147 -5.42 8.12 -13.87
CA ASN A 147 -5.81 8.14 -12.45
C ASN A 147 -4.98 7.18 -11.58
N ALA A 148 -4.12 6.37 -12.19
CA ALA A 148 -3.13 5.54 -11.51
C ALA A 148 -1.73 6.04 -11.88
N MET A 149 -0.98 6.52 -10.90
CA MET A 149 0.40 6.99 -11.09
C MET A 149 1.37 5.91 -10.63
N MET A 150 2.17 5.40 -11.56
CA MET A 150 3.26 4.47 -11.29
C MET A 150 4.48 5.26 -10.82
N ILE A 151 5.06 4.89 -9.70
CA ILE A 151 6.25 5.52 -9.11
C ILE A 151 7.29 4.43 -8.93
N ALA A 152 8.36 4.47 -9.73
CA ALA A 152 9.44 3.52 -9.65
C ALA A 152 10.26 3.78 -8.37
N VAL A 153 10.02 3.00 -7.33
CA VAL A 153 10.78 3.10 -6.06
C VAL A 153 12.07 2.29 -6.18
N GLU A 154 11.98 1.11 -6.80
CA GLU A 154 13.11 0.30 -7.20
C GLU A 154 13.04 -0.03 -8.69
N SER A 155 14.18 -0.44 -9.28
CA SER A 155 14.24 -0.73 -10.70
C SER A 155 15.26 -1.79 -11.07
N GLY A 156 14.86 -2.68 -11.96
CA GLY A 156 15.73 -3.71 -12.54
C GLY A 156 16.08 -4.84 -11.57
N PRO A 157 16.89 -5.81 -12.03
CA PRO A 157 17.15 -7.04 -11.29
C PRO A 157 18.30 -6.96 -10.28
N THR A 158 19.05 -5.85 -10.21
CA THR A 158 20.30 -5.75 -9.45
C THR A 158 20.15 -6.06 -7.97
N LEU A 159 19.05 -5.61 -7.36
CA LEU A 159 18.73 -5.79 -5.94
C LEU A 159 17.75 -6.94 -5.69
N ALA A 160 17.39 -7.71 -6.73
CA ALA A 160 16.52 -8.87 -6.57
C ALA A 160 17.13 -9.88 -5.57
N GLY A 161 16.28 -10.53 -4.79
CA GLY A 161 16.68 -11.43 -3.72
C GLY A 161 17.05 -10.74 -2.41
N GLN A 162 17.13 -9.43 -2.36
CA GLN A 162 17.46 -8.66 -1.16
C GLN A 162 16.19 -8.02 -0.57
N TRP A 163 16.11 -7.98 0.76
CA TRP A 163 15.11 -7.19 1.47
C TRP A 163 15.49 -5.72 1.42
N LEU A 164 14.57 -4.90 0.91
CA LEU A 164 14.70 -3.45 0.89
C LEU A 164 13.63 -2.81 1.75
N THR A 165 13.99 -1.73 2.42
CA THR A 165 13.06 -0.92 3.22
C THR A 165 12.81 0.39 2.50
N GLU A 166 11.55 0.67 2.22
CA GLU A 166 11.12 1.88 1.54
C GLU A 166 10.39 2.83 2.48
N ARG A 167 10.46 4.09 2.16
CA ARG A 167 9.69 5.14 2.84
C ARG A 167 9.33 6.24 1.86
N ARG A 168 8.02 6.55 1.77
CA ARG A 168 7.49 7.55 0.84
C ARG A 168 6.57 8.52 1.54
N ASP A 169 6.66 9.81 1.16
CA ASP A 169 5.69 10.82 1.53
C ASP A 169 4.52 10.78 0.54
N MET A 170 3.41 10.14 0.94
CA MET A 170 2.23 9.97 0.10
C MET A 170 1.57 11.30 -0.28
N VAL A 171 1.68 12.32 0.58
CA VAL A 171 1.10 13.66 0.33
C VAL A 171 1.92 14.39 -0.73
N ALA A 172 3.24 14.38 -0.60
CA ALA A 172 4.14 14.97 -1.59
C ALA A 172 4.02 14.24 -2.94
N ASP A 173 4.00 12.90 -2.94
CA ASP A 173 3.85 12.09 -4.15
C ASP A 173 2.52 12.33 -4.84
N TYR A 174 1.42 12.47 -4.08
CA TYR A 174 0.10 12.74 -4.66
C TYR A 174 0.04 14.13 -5.31
N ARG A 175 0.62 15.14 -4.63
CA ARG A 175 0.73 16.50 -5.20
C ARG A 175 1.55 16.52 -6.49
N GLN A 176 2.66 15.80 -6.51
CA GLN A 176 3.49 15.68 -7.70
C GLN A 176 2.76 14.95 -8.83
N ALA A 177 2.02 13.89 -8.51
CA ALA A 177 1.30 13.07 -9.48
C ALA A 177 0.08 13.76 -10.08
N PHE A 178 -0.68 14.51 -9.28
CA PHE A 178 -2.02 14.99 -9.65
C PHE A 178 -2.23 16.50 -9.52
N GLY A 179 -1.26 17.25 -8.98
CA GLY A 179 -1.30 18.71 -8.88
C GLY A 179 -2.25 19.28 -7.82
N GLU A 180 -2.76 18.43 -6.93
CA GLU A 180 -3.69 18.82 -5.86
C GLU A 180 -3.43 18.06 -4.56
N ASP A 181 -4.05 18.48 -3.46
CA ASP A 181 -3.94 17.78 -2.18
C ASP A 181 -4.71 16.45 -2.20
N PRO A 182 -4.16 15.39 -1.55
CA PRO A 182 -4.85 14.11 -1.48
C PRO A 182 -6.12 14.19 -0.65
N PRO A 183 -7.22 13.54 -1.10
CA PRO A 183 -8.37 13.27 -0.26
C PRO A 183 -8.05 12.19 0.80
N ARG A 184 -9.08 11.74 1.54
CA ARG A 184 -8.89 10.65 2.51
C ARG A 184 -8.39 9.38 1.84
N LEU A 185 -7.48 8.71 2.53
CA LEU A 185 -6.96 7.40 2.15
C LEU A 185 -8.02 6.34 2.47
N GLY A 186 -8.39 5.53 1.47
CA GLY A 186 -9.46 4.53 1.62
C GLY A 186 -8.98 3.09 1.65
N ALA A 187 -7.79 2.80 1.11
CA ALA A 187 -7.21 1.47 1.18
C ALA A 187 -5.70 1.49 0.87
N ILE A 188 -5.02 0.47 1.37
CA ILE A 188 -3.69 0.04 0.91
C ILE A 188 -3.84 -1.35 0.29
N ALA A 189 -3.07 -1.64 -0.77
CA ALA A 189 -3.03 -2.96 -1.33
C ALA A 189 -1.61 -3.35 -1.74
N VAL A 190 -1.35 -4.66 -1.75
CA VAL A 190 -0.14 -5.24 -2.36
C VAL A 190 -0.56 -6.05 -3.59
N MET A 191 0.28 -6.07 -4.62
CA MET A 191 0.00 -6.83 -5.83
C MET A 191 1.28 -7.34 -6.48
N THR A 192 1.21 -8.57 -6.94
CA THR A 192 2.19 -9.24 -7.81
C THR A 192 1.39 -9.81 -8.97
N ASP A 193 1.68 -9.39 -10.18
CA ASP A 193 0.88 -9.75 -11.36
C ASP A 193 1.75 -10.04 -12.58
N THR A 194 1.23 -10.90 -13.44
CA THR A 194 1.94 -11.42 -14.62
C THR A 194 0.98 -11.79 -15.75
N ASP A 195 -0.21 -11.22 -15.76
CA ASP A 195 -1.28 -11.64 -16.69
C ASP A 195 -1.13 -11.06 -18.09
N ASN A 196 -0.43 -9.95 -18.24
CA ASN A 196 -0.16 -9.32 -19.54
C ASN A 196 0.95 -10.05 -20.30
N THR A 197 2.03 -10.42 -19.62
CA THR A 197 3.18 -11.12 -20.22
C THR A 197 3.05 -12.65 -20.17
N GLY A 198 2.18 -13.20 -19.31
CA GLY A 198 2.08 -14.63 -19.04
C GLY A 198 3.26 -15.19 -18.25
N ALA A 199 4.07 -14.34 -17.65
CA ALA A 199 5.25 -14.71 -16.87
C ALA A 199 4.90 -15.32 -15.49
N MET A 200 5.93 -15.56 -14.69
CA MET A 200 5.83 -15.89 -13.27
C MET A 200 6.62 -14.89 -12.46
N ALA A 201 6.07 -14.51 -11.32
CA ALA A 201 6.75 -13.63 -10.37
C ALA A 201 6.48 -14.08 -8.93
N THR A 202 7.46 -13.87 -8.06
CA THR A 202 7.33 -14.06 -6.61
C THR A 202 7.88 -12.84 -5.91
N ALA A 203 7.11 -12.33 -4.97
CA ALA A 203 7.52 -11.25 -4.09
C ALA A 203 7.16 -11.54 -2.64
N TRP A 204 7.82 -10.83 -1.74
CA TRP A 204 7.56 -10.84 -0.31
C TRP A 204 7.35 -9.40 0.17
N TYR A 205 6.43 -9.22 1.11
CA TYR A 205 6.07 -7.93 1.69
C TYR A 205 6.02 -8.03 3.21
N ASP A 206 6.42 -6.96 3.88
CA ASP A 206 6.46 -6.90 5.32
C ASP A 206 6.44 -5.45 5.84
N ASP A 207 6.18 -5.28 7.14
CA ASP A 207 6.30 -4.01 7.88
C ASP A 207 5.59 -2.81 7.21
N LEU A 208 4.35 -2.99 6.75
CA LEU A 208 3.56 -1.89 6.21
C LEU A 208 3.12 -0.96 7.34
N LEU A 209 3.62 0.26 7.34
CA LEU A 209 3.48 1.20 8.44
C LEU A 209 3.20 2.62 7.95
N LEU A 210 2.23 3.29 8.56
CA LEU A 210 1.97 4.72 8.39
C LEU A 210 2.52 5.49 9.58
N THR A 211 3.24 6.59 9.34
CA THR A 211 3.80 7.46 10.38
C THR A 211 3.57 8.93 10.07
N ARG A 212 3.69 9.74 11.12
CA ARG A 212 3.72 11.21 11.04
C ARG A 212 5.00 11.72 10.40
#